data_8be34f1330cbe92dacb41457fd5dadbe
#
_entry.id   8be34f1330cbe92dacb41457fd5dadbe
#
_cell.length_a   1.000
_cell.length_b   1.000
_cell.length_c   1.000
_cell.angle_alpha   90.00
_cell.angle_beta   90.00
_cell.angle_gamma   90.00
#
_symmetry.space_group_name_H-M   'P 1'
#
loop_
_entity.id
_entity.type
_entity.pdbx_description
1 polymer ?
#
loop_
_entity_poly.entity_id
_entity_poly.type
_entity_poly.pdbx_seq_one_letter_code
_entity_poly.pdbx_strand_id
1 'polypeptide(L)'
;MESFLETHEKFMRETHHIEGDVEPIILCYAVLKSPELNNPLDPESGETGNTLYGITEIYNGPEGAGAHMNLGQQRESMFSELVALTNEYCVSGILGAPVIRAME
;
A
#
# COMPACT_ATOMS: atom_id res chain seq x y z
N MET A 1 -1.73 -7.67 -11.04
CA MET A 1 -1.49 -6.58 -10.06
C MET A 1 -2.72 -5.72 -9.83
N GLU A 2 -3.35 -5.18 -10.87
CA GLU A 2 -4.50 -4.28 -10.69
C GLU A 2 -5.72 -4.99 -10.12
N SER A 3 -5.94 -6.25 -10.45
CA SER A 3 -7.01 -7.05 -9.84
C SER A 3 -6.81 -7.20 -8.33
N PHE A 4 -5.59 -7.44 -7.90
CA PHE A 4 -5.25 -7.48 -6.47
C PHE A 4 -5.50 -6.12 -5.81
N LEU A 5 -5.11 -5.03 -6.47
CA LEU A 5 -5.29 -3.67 -5.92
C LEU A 5 -6.77 -3.33 -5.75
N GLU A 6 -7.63 -3.76 -6.67
CA GLU A 6 -9.08 -3.60 -6.53
C GLU A 6 -9.62 -4.38 -5.32
N THR A 7 -9.19 -5.62 -5.16
CA THR A 7 -9.57 -6.46 -4.02
C THR A 7 -9.12 -5.82 -2.71
N HIS A 8 -7.89 -5.32 -2.68
CA HIS A 8 -7.33 -4.67 -1.51
C HIS A 8 -8.06 -3.36 -1.17
N GLU A 9 -8.40 -2.56 -2.17
CA GLU A 9 -9.17 -1.33 -1.96
C GLU A 9 -10.53 -1.65 -1.33
N LYS A 10 -11.21 -2.68 -1.82
CA LYS A 10 -12.48 -3.11 -1.27
C LYS A 10 -12.33 -3.53 0.20
N PHE A 11 -11.30 -4.30 0.50
CA PHE A 11 -10.97 -4.67 1.88
C PHE A 11 -10.76 -3.42 2.75
N MET A 12 -9.98 -2.46 2.26
CA MET A 12 -9.72 -1.23 2.99
C MET A 12 -11.01 -0.47 3.29
N ARG A 13 -11.88 -0.30 2.30
CA ARG A 13 -13.15 0.41 2.47
C ARG A 13 -14.10 -0.30 3.43
N GLU A 14 -14.05 -1.63 3.48
CA GLU A 14 -14.93 -2.42 4.36
C GLU A 14 -14.46 -2.46 5.81
N THR A 15 -13.19 -2.26 6.07
CA THR A 15 -12.60 -2.50 7.39
C THR A 15 -11.95 -1.30 8.05
N HIS A 16 -11.58 -0.27 7.30
CA HIS A 16 -10.84 0.87 7.83
C HIS A 16 -11.75 2.08 8.05
N HIS A 17 -11.34 2.95 8.96
CA HIS A 17 -12.04 4.18 9.31
C HIS A 17 -11.13 5.37 9.10
N ILE A 18 -11.71 6.52 8.72
CA ILE A 18 -10.96 7.76 8.54
C ILE A 18 -11.03 8.67 9.78
N GLU A 19 -11.90 8.33 10.70
CA GLU A 19 -12.09 9.07 11.96
C GLU A 19 -12.75 8.17 13.01
N GLY A 20 -12.83 8.64 14.25
CA GLY A 20 -13.47 7.92 15.34
C GLY A 20 -12.47 7.17 16.21
N ASP A 21 -13.00 6.20 16.98
CA ASP A 21 -12.21 5.47 17.98
C ASP A 21 -12.01 3.99 17.65
N VAL A 22 -12.55 3.52 16.52
CA VAL A 22 -12.46 2.11 16.13
C VAL A 22 -11.33 1.92 15.14
N GLU A 23 -10.33 1.16 15.55
CA GLU A 23 -9.19 0.83 14.68
C GLU A 23 -9.58 -0.22 13.61
N PRO A 24 -8.93 -0.25 12.46
CA PRO A 24 -7.83 0.64 12.07
C PRO A 24 -8.32 2.02 11.60
N ILE A 25 -7.67 3.06 12.11
CA ILE A 25 -7.90 4.42 11.67
C ILE A 25 -6.76 4.80 10.73
N ILE A 26 -7.10 5.11 9.48
CA ILE A 26 -6.12 5.40 8.43
C ILE A 26 -6.19 6.88 8.05
N LEU A 27 -5.02 7.51 7.99
CA LEU A 27 -4.89 8.93 7.64
C LEU A 27 -4.66 9.12 6.14
N CYS A 28 -4.03 8.15 5.50
CA CYS A 28 -3.74 8.21 4.08
C CYS A 28 -3.73 6.80 3.49
N TYR A 29 -4.39 6.64 2.37
CA TYR A 29 -4.28 5.45 1.53
C TYR A 29 -4.20 5.92 0.09
N ALA A 30 -3.13 5.55 -0.60
CA ALA A 30 -2.94 5.93 -1.99
C ALA A 30 -2.23 4.81 -2.75
N VAL A 31 -2.70 4.57 -3.96
CA VAL A 31 -2.06 3.65 -4.90
C VAL A 31 -1.62 4.46 -6.11
N LEU A 32 -0.37 4.28 -6.49
CA LEU A 32 0.23 4.98 -7.62
C LEU A 32 0.62 3.99 -8.69
N LYS A 33 0.56 4.43 -9.93
CA LYS A 33 0.97 3.64 -11.09
C LYS A 33 1.73 4.55 -12.04
N SER A 34 2.87 4.08 -12.53
CA SER A 34 3.69 4.83 -13.48
C SER A 34 4.56 3.88 -14.31
N PRO A 35 4.82 4.20 -15.59
CA PRO A 35 5.90 3.51 -16.29
C PRO A 35 7.22 3.84 -15.61
N GLU A 36 8.12 2.86 -15.54
CA GLU A 36 9.47 3.09 -15.03
C GLU A 36 10.29 3.82 -16.08
N LEU A 37 10.92 4.92 -15.69
CA LEU A 37 11.84 5.68 -16.55
C LEU A 37 13.28 5.22 -16.32
N ASN A 38 14.12 5.31 -17.35
CA ASN A 38 15.55 5.06 -17.22
C ASN A 38 16.20 5.99 -16.21
N ASN A 39 15.75 7.26 -16.18
CA ASN A 39 16.09 8.22 -15.13
C ASN A 39 14.81 8.80 -14.56
N PRO A 40 14.47 8.53 -13.27
CA PRO A 40 13.22 8.98 -12.67
C PRO A 40 13.04 10.51 -12.67
N LEU A 41 14.12 11.26 -12.74
CA LEU A 41 14.09 12.73 -12.72
C LEU A 41 14.04 13.35 -14.12
N ASP A 42 14.12 12.54 -15.17
CA ASP A 42 14.11 13.02 -16.54
C ASP A 42 13.02 12.30 -17.36
N PRO A 43 11.88 12.98 -17.61
CA PRO A 43 10.77 12.39 -18.39
C PRO A 43 11.16 12.03 -19.82
N GLU A 44 12.24 12.60 -20.35
CA GLU A 44 12.73 12.34 -21.71
C GLU A 44 13.72 11.19 -21.78
N SER A 45 14.07 10.59 -20.65
CA SER A 45 15.08 9.52 -20.58
C SER A 45 14.64 8.19 -21.20
N GLY A 46 13.35 8.05 -21.52
CA GLY A 46 12.79 6.81 -22.06
C GLY A 46 12.34 5.85 -20.97
N GLU A 47 11.50 4.90 -21.37
CA GLU A 47 10.87 3.93 -20.48
C GLU A 47 11.63 2.60 -20.54
N THR A 48 11.71 1.89 -19.41
CA THR A 48 12.38 0.58 -19.34
C THR A 48 11.51 -0.56 -19.87
N GLY A 49 10.19 -0.34 -19.99
CA GLY A 49 9.22 -1.39 -20.29
C GLY A 49 8.53 -1.95 -19.05
N ASN A 50 9.01 -1.61 -17.86
CA ASN A 50 8.37 -2.01 -16.61
C ASN A 50 7.31 -0.98 -16.19
N THR A 51 6.29 -1.47 -15.48
CA THR A 51 5.29 -0.62 -14.81
C THR A 51 5.53 -0.68 -13.31
N LEU A 52 5.55 0.48 -12.67
CA LEU A 52 5.71 0.59 -11.22
C LEU A 52 4.37 0.82 -10.55
N TYR A 53 4.17 0.16 -9.42
CA TYR A 53 3.03 0.38 -8.52
C TYR A 53 3.54 0.73 -7.15
N GLY A 54 2.94 1.75 -6.53
CA GLY A 54 3.24 2.13 -5.17
C GLY A 54 1.99 2.11 -4.31
N ILE A 55 2.11 1.61 -3.09
CA ILE A 55 1.03 1.64 -2.11
C ILE A 55 1.54 2.39 -0.89
N THR A 56 0.83 3.46 -0.51
CA THR A 56 1.15 4.22 0.69
C THR A 56 -0.02 4.15 1.65
N GLU A 57 0.27 3.76 2.89
CA GLU A 57 -0.72 3.68 3.96
C GLU A 57 -0.12 4.33 5.21
N ILE A 58 -0.82 5.29 5.77
CA ILE A 58 -0.39 5.98 6.99
C ILE A 58 -1.53 5.87 8.00
N TYR A 59 -1.21 5.31 9.15
CA TYR A 59 -2.14 5.05 10.23
C TYR A 59 -1.98 6.05 11.36
N ASN A 60 -3.01 6.19 12.19
CA ASN A 60 -3.00 7.11 13.32
C ASN A 60 -2.10 6.62 14.49
N GLY A 61 -1.45 5.49 14.33
CA GLY A 61 -0.55 4.92 15.31
C GLY A 61 -0.26 3.46 15.02
N PRO A 62 0.62 2.82 15.82
CA PRO A 62 0.97 1.42 15.60
C PRO A 62 -0.21 0.47 15.78
N GLU A 63 -1.21 0.83 16.58
CA GLU A 63 -2.42 0.04 16.77
C GLU A 63 -3.19 -0.10 15.47
N GLY A 64 -3.27 0.97 14.67
CA GLY A 64 -3.94 0.94 13.37
C GLY A 64 -3.25 0.02 12.38
N ALA A 65 -1.93 0.11 12.30
CA ALA A 65 -1.15 -0.77 11.43
C ALA A 65 -1.30 -2.24 11.85
N GLY A 66 -1.25 -2.51 13.18
CA GLY A 66 -1.44 -3.86 13.70
C GLY A 66 -2.83 -4.41 13.41
N ALA A 67 -3.87 -3.61 13.59
CA ALA A 67 -5.24 -4.00 13.29
C ALA A 67 -5.41 -4.29 11.79
N HIS A 68 -4.81 -3.48 10.93
CA HIS A 68 -4.81 -3.71 9.49
C HIS A 68 -4.22 -5.09 9.14
N MET A 69 -3.05 -5.41 9.70
CA MET A 69 -2.39 -6.69 9.44
C MET A 69 -3.24 -7.87 9.92
N ASN A 70 -3.83 -7.77 11.12
CA ASN A 70 -4.69 -8.82 11.65
C ASN A 70 -5.91 -9.07 10.75
N LEU A 71 -6.57 -8.01 10.32
CA LEU A 71 -7.74 -8.13 9.43
C LEU A 71 -7.36 -8.66 8.06
N GLY A 72 -6.21 -8.23 7.52
CA GLY A 72 -5.71 -8.71 6.24
C GLY A 72 -5.42 -10.21 6.26
N GLN A 73 -4.80 -10.69 7.32
CA GLN A 73 -4.48 -12.12 7.48
C GLN A 73 -5.74 -12.98 7.57
N GLN A 74 -6.85 -12.45 8.06
CA GLN A 74 -8.13 -13.17 8.12
C GLN A 74 -8.74 -13.37 6.73
N ARG A 75 -8.35 -12.57 5.74
CA ARG A 75 -8.77 -12.74 4.34
C ARG A 75 -7.70 -13.54 3.60
N GLU A 76 -7.69 -14.85 3.85
CA GLU A 76 -6.62 -15.75 3.43
C GLU A 76 -6.28 -15.68 1.94
N SER A 77 -7.28 -15.63 1.07
CA SER A 77 -7.07 -15.59 -0.37
C SER A 77 -6.35 -14.31 -0.79
N MET A 78 -6.78 -13.16 -0.27
CA MET A 78 -6.15 -11.87 -0.53
C MET A 78 -4.74 -11.84 0.03
N PHE A 79 -4.55 -12.32 1.25
CA PHE A 79 -3.25 -12.34 1.90
C PHE A 79 -2.25 -13.24 1.17
N SER A 80 -2.69 -14.41 0.71
CA SER A 80 -1.85 -15.31 -0.09
C SER A 80 -1.41 -14.66 -1.40
N GLU A 81 -2.31 -13.94 -2.05
CA GLU A 81 -1.98 -13.21 -3.27
C GLU A 81 -0.98 -12.07 -3.00
N LEU A 82 -1.15 -11.36 -1.88
CA LEU A 82 -0.20 -10.33 -1.45
C LEU A 82 1.21 -10.92 -1.28
N VAL A 83 1.31 -12.04 -0.58
CA VAL A 83 2.59 -12.71 -0.36
C VAL A 83 3.24 -13.12 -1.69
N ALA A 84 2.46 -13.70 -2.59
CA ALA A 84 2.97 -14.14 -3.90
C ALA A 84 3.45 -12.95 -4.74
N LEU A 85 2.68 -11.87 -4.80
CA LEU A 85 3.05 -10.66 -5.53
C LEU A 85 4.27 -9.98 -4.92
N THR A 86 4.34 -9.93 -3.59
CA THR A 86 5.47 -9.34 -2.88
C THR A 86 6.75 -10.12 -3.18
N ASN A 87 6.69 -11.44 -3.12
CA ASN A 87 7.87 -12.28 -3.39
C ASN A 87 8.36 -12.16 -4.83
N GLU A 88 7.46 -11.95 -5.78
CA GLU A 88 7.81 -11.89 -7.20
C GLU A 88 8.23 -10.49 -7.65
N TYR A 89 7.55 -9.45 -7.16
CA TYR A 89 7.67 -8.10 -7.73
C TYR A 89 8.17 -7.03 -6.77
N CYS A 90 8.14 -7.25 -5.46
CA CYS A 90 8.48 -6.20 -4.52
C CYS A 90 9.97 -5.84 -4.59
N VAL A 91 10.26 -4.59 -4.92
CA VAL A 91 11.64 -4.08 -4.98
C VAL A 91 12.07 -3.54 -3.63
N SER A 92 11.13 -2.92 -2.89
CA SER A 92 11.42 -2.27 -1.62
C SER A 92 10.13 -2.06 -0.84
N GLY A 93 10.21 -2.14 0.47
CA GLY A 93 9.05 -1.89 1.32
C GLY A 93 9.47 -1.37 2.69
N ILE A 94 8.67 -0.46 3.22
CA ILE A 94 8.80 0.04 4.59
C ILE A 94 7.53 -0.30 5.32
N LEU A 95 7.62 -1.12 6.36
CA LEU A 95 6.48 -1.54 7.16
C LEU A 95 6.69 -1.14 8.62
N GLY A 96 5.64 -0.53 9.20
CA GLY A 96 5.64 -0.23 10.62
C GLY A 96 6.60 0.88 11.05
N ALA A 97 6.99 1.75 10.14
CA ALA A 97 7.89 2.84 10.44
C ALA A 97 7.13 4.10 10.87
N PRO A 98 7.68 4.88 11.81
CA PRO A 98 7.05 6.15 12.19
C PRO A 98 7.20 7.19 11.07
N VAL A 99 6.20 8.05 10.95
CA VAL A 99 6.28 9.22 10.08
C VAL A 99 7.18 10.25 10.77
N ILE A 100 8.24 10.68 10.09
CA ILE A 100 9.17 11.65 10.68
C ILE A 100 8.88 13.09 10.23
N ARG A 101 8.15 13.28 9.14
CA ARG A 101 7.72 14.59 8.64
C ARG A 101 6.43 14.42 7.86
N ALA A 102 5.51 15.36 8.03
CA ALA A 102 4.27 15.39 7.28
C ALA A 102 3.83 16.85 7.09
N MET A 103 3.06 17.08 6.02
CA MET A 103 2.36 18.34 5.80
C MET A 103 0.88 18.06 6.01
N GLU A 104 0.27 18.79 6.95
CA GLU A 104 -1.12 18.60 7.35
C GLU A 104 -1.94 19.87 7.13
#